data_105d27bcbb351a7a4110edcfe71ae0a0
#
_entry.id   105d27bcbb351a7a4110edcfe71ae0a0
#
_cell.length_a   1.000
_cell.length_b   1.000
_cell.length_c   1.000
_cell.angle_alpha   90.00
_cell.angle_beta   90.00
_cell.angle_gamma   90.00
#
_symmetry.space_group_name_H-M   'P 1'
#
loop_
_entity.id
_entity.type
_entity.pdbx_description
1 polymer ?
#
loop_
_entity_poly.entity_id
_entity_poly.type
_entity_poly.pdbx_seq_one_letter_code
_entity_poly.pdbx_strand_id
1 'polypeptide(L)'
;MIMIVGIGKLSKELGVSIDTVRRWEREGKLKGERTKGGHRRYELEKVLSRIDKSSKEKITVGYARVSTRNKREDLERQKKVIELYCAARGWRHIIIEDTGSGLNYNKTGLKELIKLIETNQVERLVLNYKDRLLRFGSEIIFELCKYENVEVIIINDREEKSYEEELVEDVLSIITVFSAKLYGSRSQKNKVIIEESKKMFLSEKANEREERGKTNSKAILPGHRRKKL
;
A
#
# COMPACT_ATOMS: atom_id res chain seq x y z
N MET A 1 -9.64 30.81 10.44
CA MET A 1 -8.93 31.71 11.40
C MET A 1 -8.27 30.81 12.43
N ILE A 2 -6.93 30.81 12.54
CA ILE A 2 -6.22 29.92 13.50
C ILE A 2 -6.44 30.48 14.91
N MET A 3 -7.11 29.74 15.78
CA MET A 3 -7.36 30.15 17.16
C MET A 3 -6.25 29.62 18.07
N ILE A 4 -5.37 30.50 18.55
CA ILE A 4 -4.31 30.16 19.50
C ILE A 4 -4.80 30.44 20.92
N VAL A 5 -4.76 29.41 21.79
CA VAL A 5 -5.27 29.47 23.16
C VAL A 5 -4.19 29.13 24.19
N GLY A 6 -4.34 29.63 25.42
CA GLY A 6 -3.52 29.23 26.56
C GLY A 6 -4.04 27.93 27.18
N ILE A 7 -3.22 27.29 28.04
CA ILE A 7 -3.51 25.99 28.67
C ILE A 7 -4.84 25.99 29.45
N GLY A 8 -5.18 27.08 30.15
CA GLY A 8 -6.44 27.16 30.92
C GLY A 8 -7.68 27.22 30.02
N LYS A 9 -7.62 27.92 28.87
CA LYS A 9 -8.71 27.92 27.89
C LYS A 9 -8.82 26.57 27.20
N LEU A 10 -7.68 25.98 26.82
CA LEU A 10 -7.65 24.64 26.24
C LEU A 10 -8.26 23.58 27.17
N SER A 11 -7.91 23.59 28.46
CA SER A 11 -8.47 22.62 29.43
C SER A 11 -9.98 22.74 29.57
N LYS A 12 -10.54 23.95 29.51
CA LYS A 12 -11.99 24.19 29.54
C LYS A 12 -12.69 23.67 28.27
N GLU A 13 -12.13 23.96 27.09
CA GLU A 13 -12.68 23.51 25.81
C GLU A 13 -12.66 21.99 25.68
N LEU A 14 -11.65 21.33 26.26
CA LEU A 14 -11.51 19.87 26.27
C LEU A 14 -12.24 19.17 27.40
N GLY A 15 -12.80 19.89 28.37
CA GLY A 15 -13.45 19.31 29.54
C GLY A 15 -12.50 18.53 30.45
N VAL A 16 -11.19 18.85 30.47
CA VAL A 16 -10.18 18.15 31.25
C VAL A 16 -9.41 19.09 32.16
N SER A 17 -8.70 18.54 33.18
CA SER A 17 -7.86 19.35 34.06
C SER A 17 -6.61 19.86 33.33
N ILE A 18 -6.04 20.98 33.81
CA ILE A 18 -4.76 21.52 33.33
C ILE A 18 -3.64 20.49 33.45
N ASP A 19 -3.66 19.65 34.50
CA ASP A 19 -2.65 18.60 34.71
C ASP A 19 -2.77 17.46 33.72
N THR A 20 -3.99 17.17 33.24
CA THR A 20 -4.21 16.24 32.12
C THR A 20 -3.58 16.78 30.85
N VAL A 21 -3.76 18.07 30.53
CA VAL A 21 -3.15 18.71 29.36
C VAL A 21 -1.61 18.67 29.47
N ARG A 22 -1.05 18.95 30.64
CA ARG A 22 0.41 18.85 30.90
C ARG A 22 0.93 17.43 30.74
N ARG A 23 0.18 16.42 31.20
CA ARG A 23 0.52 15.01 31.02
C ARG A 23 0.54 14.63 29.57
N TRP A 24 -0.48 15.00 28.79
CA TRP A 24 -0.53 14.73 27.34
C TRP A 24 0.60 15.40 26.57
N GLU A 25 1.06 16.60 26.99
CA GLU A 25 2.22 17.25 26.41
C GLU A 25 3.52 16.45 26.71
N ARG A 26 3.68 15.96 27.93
CA ARG A 26 4.83 15.09 28.31
C ARG A 26 4.84 13.75 27.57
N GLU A 27 3.66 13.18 27.34
CA GLU A 27 3.46 11.94 26.59
C GLU A 27 3.55 12.14 25.06
N GLY A 28 3.82 13.36 24.58
CA GLY A 28 3.91 13.69 23.15
C GLY A 28 2.57 13.69 22.41
N LYS A 29 1.46 13.48 23.12
CA LYS A 29 0.09 13.49 22.54
C LYS A 29 -0.35 14.88 22.10
N LEU A 30 0.15 15.94 22.77
CA LEU A 30 -0.06 17.33 22.44
C LEU A 30 1.28 18.05 22.24
N LYS A 31 1.34 18.94 21.25
CA LYS A 31 2.48 19.82 21.03
C LYS A 31 2.04 21.26 21.21
N GLY A 32 2.54 21.92 22.26
CA GLY A 32 2.32 23.32 22.51
C GLY A 32 3.57 24.14 22.15
N GLU A 33 3.35 25.36 21.69
CA GLU A 33 4.40 26.37 21.53
C GLU A 33 4.56 27.18 22.81
N ARG A 34 5.74 27.79 23.02
CA ARG A 34 5.98 28.67 24.15
C ARG A 34 6.22 30.09 23.69
N THR A 35 5.56 31.03 24.33
CA THR A 35 5.87 32.45 24.15
C THR A 35 7.27 32.79 24.71
N LYS A 36 7.82 33.96 24.38
CA LYS A 36 9.08 34.43 24.97
C LYS A 36 9.07 34.45 26.51
N GLY A 37 7.89 34.63 27.13
CA GLY A 37 7.69 34.55 28.58
C GLY A 37 7.43 33.16 29.12
N GLY A 38 7.64 32.10 28.35
CA GLY A 38 7.51 30.69 28.78
C GLY A 38 6.07 30.15 28.84
N HIS A 39 5.05 30.96 28.53
CA HIS A 39 3.66 30.54 28.55
C HIS A 39 3.31 29.63 27.39
N ARG A 40 2.61 28.53 27.68
CA ARG A 40 2.14 27.56 26.67
C ARG A 40 1.03 28.13 25.81
N ARG A 41 1.12 27.87 24.51
CA ARG A 41 0.11 28.23 23.51
C ARG A 41 -0.18 27.02 22.62
N TYR A 42 -1.46 26.81 22.29
CA TYR A 42 -1.93 25.67 21.50
C TYR A 42 -2.85 26.15 20.40
N GLU A 43 -2.72 25.59 19.22
CA GLU A 43 -3.70 25.76 18.14
C GLU A 43 -4.92 24.90 18.44
N LEU A 44 -6.04 25.51 18.84
CA LEU A 44 -7.23 24.82 19.30
C LEU A 44 -7.75 23.80 18.26
N GLU A 45 -7.85 24.20 17.00
CA GLU A 45 -8.33 23.36 15.92
C GLU A 45 -7.46 22.11 15.69
N LYS A 46 -6.12 22.26 15.75
CA LYS A 46 -5.20 21.13 15.66
C LYS A 46 -5.32 20.18 16.84
N VAL A 47 -5.54 20.71 18.03
CA VAL A 47 -5.71 19.88 19.23
C VAL A 47 -7.05 19.12 19.18
N LEU A 48 -8.16 19.81 18.85
CA LEU A 48 -9.47 19.18 18.75
C LEU A 48 -9.46 18.09 17.66
N SER A 49 -8.89 18.35 16.49
CA SER A 49 -8.79 17.34 15.42
C SER A 49 -7.94 16.12 15.80
N ARG A 50 -6.89 16.29 16.62
CA ARG A 50 -6.08 15.17 17.13
C ARG A 50 -6.83 14.32 18.16
N ILE A 51 -7.60 14.96 19.05
CA ILE A 51 -8.39 14.26 20.08
C ILE A 51 -9.56 13.52 19.44
N ASP A 52 -10.25 14.12 18.49
CA ASP A 52 -11.31 13.49 17.71
C ASP A 52 -10.79 12.28 16.91
N LYS A 53 -9.58 12.39 16.35
CA LYS A 53 -8.86 11.28 15.73
C LYS A 53 -8.50 10.16 16.71
N SER A 54 -8.24 10.44 17.98
CA SER A 54 -7.86 9.44 18.98
C SER A 54 -9.05 8.70 19.61
N SER A 55 -10.27 9.22 19.46
CA SER A 55 -11.50 8.64 20.06
C SER A 55 -12.18 7.59 19.19
N LYS A 56 -11.81 7.49 17.89
CA LYS A 56 -12.37 6.46 17.00
C LYS A 56 -11.63 5.15 17.17
N GLU A 57 -12.35 4.06 17.33
CA GLU A 57 -11.77 2.71 17.27
C GLU A 57 -11.07 2.52 15.93
N LYS A 58 -9.76 2.30 15.99
CA LYS A 58 -8.98 2.00 14.80
C LYS A 58 -9.29 0.59 14.29
N ILE A 59 -9.22 0.42 12.99
CA ILE A 59 -9.48 -0.86 12.33
C ILE A 59 -8.25 -1.33 11.55
N THR A 60 -8.18 -2.62 11.31
CA THR A 60 -7.23 -3.19 10.34
C THR A 60 -7.78 -3.02 8.94
N VAL A 61 -6.99 -2.49 8.02
CA VAL A 61 -7.35 -2.33 6.61
C VAL A 61 -6.52 -3.29 5.77
N GLY A 62 -7.18 -4.23 5.11
CA GLY A 62 -6.59 -5.02 4.04
C GLY A 62 -6.68 -4.28 2.71
N TYR A 63 -5.64 -4.36 1.87
CA TYR A 63 -5.69 -3.80 0.53
C TYR A 63 -5.34 -4.86 -0.50
N ALA A 64 -6.23 -5.04 -1.48
CA ALA A 64 -6.07 -5.99 -2.58
C ALA A 64 -6.20 -5.28 -3.93
N ARG A 65 -5.39 -5.70 -4.93
CA ARG A 65 -5.39 -5.09 -6.26
C ARG A 65 -5.09 -6.08 -7.36
N VAL A 66 -5.77 -5.91 -8.49
CA VAL A 66 -5.44 -6.57 -9.76
C VAL A 66 -5.31 -5.53 -10.88
N SER A 67 -4.52 -5.83 -11.91
CA SER A 67 -4.29 -4.91 -13.04
C SER A 67 -5.53 -4.71 -13.89
N THR A 68 -6.34 -5.76 -14.09
CA THR A 68 -7.50 -5.75 -14.98
C THR A 68 -8.69 -6.48 -14.38
N ARG A 69 -9.89 -6.16 -14.88
CA ARG A 69 -11.15 -6.81 -14.44
C ARG A 69 -11.19 -8.32 -14.71
N ASN A 70 -10.45 -8.79 -15.70
CA ASN A 70 -10.41 -10.23 -16.04
C ASN A 70 -9.68 -11.07 -14.97
N LYS A 71 -8.91 -10.43 -14.08
CA LYS A 71 -8.22 -11.08 -12.95
C LYS A 71 -9.05 -11.08 -11.65
N ARG A 72 -10.38 -11.11 -11.77
CA ARG A 72 -11.28 -11.06 -10.61
C ARG A 72 -11.08 -12.23 -9.64
N GLU A 73 -10.80 -13.42 -10.16
CA GLU A 73 -10.50 -14.60 -9.32
C GLU A 73 -9.23 -14.39 -8.47
N ASP A 74 -8.22 -13.74 -9.03
CA ASP A 74 -7.00 -13.38 -8.30
C ASP A 74 -7.29 -12.36 -7.20
N LEU A 75 -8.17 -11.39 -7.48
CA LEU A 75 -8.60 -10.41 -6.49
C LEU A 75 -9.31 -11.11 -5.32
N GLU A 76 -10.24 -12.01 -5.59
CA GLU A 76 -10.96 -12.76 -4.55
C GLU A 76 -10.01 -13.66 -3.74
N ARG A 77 -9.01 -14.28 -4.38
CA ARG A 77 -7.96 -15.04 -3.66
C ARG A 77 -7.16 -14.14 -2.72
N GLN A 78 -6.73 -12.97 -3.17
CA GLN A 78 -6.00 -12.00 -2.34
C GLN A 78 -6.84 -11.57 -1.14
N LYS A 79 -8.11 -11.22 -1.35
CA LYS A 79 -9.05 -10.85 -0.27
C LYS A 79 -9.16 -11.97 0.75
N LYS A 80 -9.41 -13.20 0.30
CA LYS A 80 -9.57 -14.36 1.19
C LYS A 80 -8.32 -14.62 2.03
N VAL A 81 -7.12 -14.46 1.47
CA VAL A 81 -5.87 -14.61 2.23
C VAL A 81 -5.79 -13.55 3.32
N ILE A 82 -6.11 -12.28 3.02
CA ILE A 82 -6.11 -11.19 4.00
C ILE A 82 -7.17 -11.43 5.08
N GLU A 83 -8.40 -11.82 4.69
CA GLU A 83 -9.49 -12.14 5.62
C GLU A 83 -9.09 -13.22 6.62
N LEU A 84 -8.56 -14.34 6.12
CA LEU A 84 -8.12 -15.45 6.97
C LEU A 84 -6.97 -15.02 7.90
N TYR A 85 -6.05 -14.22 7.39
CA TYR A 85 -4.94 -13.71 8.19
C TYR A 85 -5.40 -12.82 9.34
N CYS A 86 -6.35 -11.92 9.07
CA CYS A 86 -6.95 -11.03 10.08
C CYS A 86 -7.83 -11.80 11.06
N ALA A 87 -8.66 -12.72 10.56
CA ALA A 87 -9.56 -13.54 11.39
C ALA A 87 -8.79 -14.43 12.37
N ALA A 88 -7.69 -15.05 11.92
CA ALA A 88 -6.83 -15.88 12.79
C ALA A 88 -6.21 -15.10 13.96
N ARG A 89 -6.17 -13.75 13.87
CA ARG A 89 -5.66 -12.85 14.90
C ARG A 89 -6.76 -12.12 15.68
N GLY A 90 -8.03 -12.39 15.37
CA GLY A 90 -9.16 -11.72 15.98
C GLY A 90 -9.26 -10.23 15.66
N TRP A 91 -8.68 -9.77 14.55
CA TRP A 91 -8.67 -8.36 14.19
C TRP A 91 -9.96 -7.96 13.45
N ARG A 92 -10.59 -6.91 13.94
CA ARG A 92 -11.67 -6.25 13.20
C ARG A 92 -11.08 -5.59 11.97
N HIS A 93 -11.57 -5.94 10.78
CA HIS A 93 -10.97 -5.48 9.53
C HIS A 93 -12.01 -5.12 8.47
N ILE A 94 -11.57 -4.32 7.52
CA ILE A 94 -12.22 -4.08 6.23
C ILE A 94 -11.22 -4.36 5.11
N ILE A 95 -11.72 -4.66 3.92
CA ILE A 95 -10.86 -4.82 2.74
C ILE A 95 -11.22 -3.76 1.71
N ILE A 96 -10.22 -3.00 1.30
CA ILE A 96 -10.28 -2.06 0.19
C ILE A 96 -9.74 -2.78 -1.04
N GLU A 97 -10.49 -2.71 -2.13
CA GLU A 97 -10.10 -3.33 -3.40
C GLU A 97 -9.96 -2.30 -4.52
N ASP A 98 -9.01 -2.53 -5.41
CA ASP A 98 -8.81 -1.71 -6.60
C ASP A 98 -8.60 -2.58 -7.84
N THR A 99 -9.06 -2.05 -8.97
CA THR A 99 -8.74 -2.59 -10.30
C THR A 99 -7.99 -1.54 -11.09
N GLY A 100 -6.79 -1.86 -11.53
CA GLY A 100 -5.94 -0.97 -12.31
C GLY A 100 -4.46 -1.24 -12.09
N SER A 101 -3.62 -0.73 -13.01
CA SER A 101 -2.17 -0.85 -12.94
C SER A 101 -1.60 -0.35 -11.61
N GLY A 102 -0.51 -0.96 -11.17
CA GLY A 102 0.29 -0.49 -10.04
C GLY A 102 0.88 0.91 -10.22
N LEU A 103 0.94 1.41 -11.46
CA LEU A 103 1.38 2.78 -11.81
C LEU A 103 0.25 3.82 -11.68
N ASN A 104 -0.99 3.40 -11.56
CA ASN A 104 -2.11 4.33 -11.43
C ASN A 104 -2.27 4.78 -9.97
N TYR A 105 -1.87 6.01 -9.66
CA TYR A 105 -2.02 6.62 -8.33
C TYR A 105 -3.41 7.23 -8.09
N ASN A 106 -4.27 7.25 -9.13
CA ASN A 106 -5.61 7.84 -9.05
C ASN A 106 -6.71 6.81 -8.70
N LYS A 107 -6.34 5.61 -8.27
CA LYS A 107 -7.29 4.57 -7.86
C LYS A 107 -8.14 5.02 -6.68
N THR A 108 -9.42 4.67 -6.70
CA THR A 108 -10.39 5.07 -5.68
C THR A 108 -10.06 4.47 -4.31
N GLY A 109 -9.76 3.18 -4.27
CA GLY A 109 -9.43 2.49 -3.02
C GLY A 109 -8.11 2.98 -2.42
N LEU A 110 -7.09 3.29 -3.24
CA LEU A 110 -5.85 3.90 -2.76
C LEU A 110 -6.10 5.25 -2.09
N LYS A 111 -6.95 6.10 -2.69
CA LYS A 111 -7.32 7.40 -2.11
C LYS A 111 -8.10 7.23 -0.80
N GLU A 112 -9.00 6.25 -0.75
CA GLU A 112 -9.75 5.91 0.46
C GLU A 112 -8.80 5.44 1.57
N LEU A 113 -7.86 4.54 1.26
CA LEU A 113 -6.84 4.08 2.20
C LEU A 113 -6.03 5.25 2.78
N ILE A 114 -5.53 6.15 1.93
CA ILE A 114 -4.77 7.33 2.36
C ILE A 114 -5.62 8.19 3.30
N LYS A 115 -6.89 8.45 2.93
CA LYS A 115 -7.81 9.23 3.76
C LYS A 115 -8.05 8.57 5.13
N LEU A 116 -8.22 7.25 5.20
CA LEU A 116 -8.39 6.53 6.45
C LEU A 116 -7.13 6.63 7.33
N ILE A 117 -5.94 6.55 6.74
CA ILE A 117 -4.66 6.71 7.43
C ILE A 117 -4.56 8.14 7.99
N GLU A 118 -4.76 9.18 7.17
CA GLU A 118 -4.69 10.59 7.56
C GLU A 118 -5.71 10.96 8.66
N THR A 119 -6.87 10.29 8.65
CA THR A 119 -7.90 10.51 9.67
C THR A 119 -7.74 9.63 10.91
N ASN A 120 -6.58 8.94 11.05
CA ASN A 120 -6.20 8.10 12.19
C ASN A 120 -7.21 6.97 12.50
N GLN A 121 -7.85 6.42 11.46
CA GLN A 121 -8.83 5.34 11.60
C GLN A 121 -8.20 3.95 11.39
N VAL A 122 -6.94 3.88 10.93
CA VAL A 122 -6.23 2.65 10.63
C VAL A 122 -5.28 2.29 11.78
N GLU A 123 -5.37 1.06 12.27
CA GLU A 123 -4.41 0.49 13.20
C GLU A 123 -3.31 -0.27 12.44
N ARG A 124 -3.73 -1.07 11.44
CA ARG A 124 -2.83 -1.90 10.62
C ARG A 124 -3.23 -1.84 9.15
N LEU A 125 -2.24 -1.80 8.29
CA LEU A 125 -2.38 -2.03 6.84
C LEU A 125 -1.85 -3.42 6.52
N VAL A 126 -2.71 -4.29 5.98
CA VAL A 126 -2.36 -5.66 5.63
C VAL A 126 -2.37 -5.81 4.11
N LEU A 127 -1.26 -6.29 3.56
CA LEU A 127 -1.05 -6.53 2.14
C LEU A 127 -0.70 -8.00 1.92
N ASN A 128 -1.21 -8.59 0.86
CA ASN A 128 -0.77 -9.93 0.47
C ASN A 128 0.69 -9.90 -0.02
N TYR A 129 1.01 -8.94 -0.90
CA TYR A 129 2.35 -8.66 -1.42
C TYR A 129 2.57 -7.15 -1.45
N LYS A 130 3.83 -6.71 -1.35
CA LYS A 130 4.20 -5.29 -1.34
C LYS A 130 3.73 -4.54 -2.60
N ASP A 131 3.88 -5.15 -3.77
CA ASP A 131 3.52 -4.59 -5.08
C ASP A 131 2.01 -4.44 -5.33
N ARG A 132 1.17 -5.07 -4.48
CA ARG A 132 -0.29 -4.89 -4.56
C ARG A 132 -0.70 -3.47 -4.23
N LEU A 133 0.04 -2.76 -3.39
CA LEU A 133 -0.25 -1.35 -3.09
C LEU A 133 0.07 -0.44 -4.28
N LEU A 134 1.34 -0.36 -4.64
CA LEU A 134 1.86 0.42 -5.76
C LEU A 134 3.04 -0.32 -6.40
N ARG A 135 3.25 -0.14 -7.70
CA ARG A 135 4.43 -0.70 -8.39
C ARG A 135 5.71 0.02 -7.97
N PHE A 136 5.64 1.34 -7.85
CA PHE A 136 6.73 2.18 -7.36
C PHE A 136 6.18 3.15 -6.31
N GLY A 137 7.04 3.55 -5.36
CA GLY A 137 6.70 4.56 -4.36
C GLY A 137 5.79 4.07 -3.23
N SER A 138 5.61 2.77 -3.03
CA SER A 138 4.92 2.22 -1.85
C SER A 138 5.59 2.66 -0.56
N GLU A 139 6.89 2.92 -0.58
CA GLU A 139 7.68 3.45 0.53
C GLU A 139 7.12 4.78 1.06
N ILE A 140 6.59 5.64 0.19
CA ILE A 140 5.96 6.91 0.59
C ILE A 140 4.73 6.65 1.46
N ILE A 141 3.91 5.67 1.07
CA ILE A 141 2.75 5.28 1.87
C ILE A 141 3.18 4.61 3.18
N PHE A 142 4.26 3.83 3.17
CA PHE A 142 4.79 3.20 4.38
C PHE A 142 5.35 4.23 5.37
N GLU A 143 6.03 5.27 4.89
CA GLU A 143 6.45 6.39 5.75
C GLU A 143 5.24 7.17 6.29
N LEU A 144 4.18 7.38 5.50
CA LEU A 144 2.92 7.94 6.01
C LEU A 144 2.30 7.05 7.10
N CYS A 145 2.26 5.74 6.90
CA CYS A 145 1.81 4.78 7.89
C CYS A 145 2.62 4.90 9.19
N LYS A 146 3.94 4.96 9.09
CA LYS A 146 4.84 5.12 10.23
C LYS A 146 4.59 6.44 10.97
N TYR A 147 4.39 7.54 10.23
CA TYR A 147 4.09 8.85 10.82
C TYR A 147 2.76 8.83 11.60
N GLU A 148 1.73 8.17 11.09
CA GLU A 148 0.41 8.05 11.73
C GLU A 148 0.31 6.84 12.69
N ASN A 149 1.43 6.16 12.98
CA ASN A 149 1.50 4.96 13.84
C ASN A 149 0.60 3.82 13.36
N VAL A 150 0.60 3.56 12.06
CA VAL A 150 -0.06 2.43 11.40
C VAL A 150 0.97 1.33 11.17
N GLU A 151 0.71 0.13 11.68
CA GLU A 151 1.53 -1.04 11.45
C GLU A 151 1.32 -1.56 10.02
N VAL A 152 2.40 -1.77 9.26
CA VAL A 152 2.34 -2.34 7.91
C VAL A 152 2.74 -3.81 7.95
N ILE A 153 1.86 -4.68 7.46
CA ILE A 153 2.05 -6.13 7.43
C ILE A 153 1.97 -6.62 5.99
N ILE A 154 3.02 -7.29 5.53
CA ILE A 154 3.08 -7.96 4.24
C ILE A 154 3.07 -9.47 4.53
N ILE A 155 2.04 -10.17 4.05
CA ILE A 155 1.83 -11.60 4.38
C ILE A 155 2.87 -12.48 3.69
N ASN A 156 3.18 -12.19 2.42
CA ASN A 156 4.10 -12.98 1.61
C ASN A 156 5.27 -12.14 1.11
N ASP A 157 6.48 -12.56 1.43
CA ASP A 157 7.71 -11.88 1.00
C ASP A 157 8.10 -12.17 -0.46
N ARG A 158 7.61 -13.28 -1.03
CA ARG A 158 7.94 -13.70 -2.40
C ARG A 158 6.80 -13.36 -3.35
N GLU A 159 7.16 -12.72 -4.45
CA GLU A 159 6.24 -12.32 -5.52
C GLU A 159 5.69 -13.56 -6.27
N GLU A 160 4.41 -13.49 -6.65
CA GLU A 160 3.78 -14.54 -7.48
C GLU A 160 4.21 -14.43 -8.95
N LYS A 161 4.07 -15.54 -9.71
CA LYS A 161 4.31 -15.57 -11.18
C LYS A 161 3.45 -14.56 -11.96
N SER A 162 2.27 -14.19 -11.46
CA SER A 162 1.41 -13.15 -12.05
C SER A 162 2.04 -11.76 -12.01
N TYR A 163 3.03 -11.53 -11.13
CA TYR A 163 3.77 -10.30 -11.00
C TYR A 163 4.60 -9.97 -12.25
N GLU A 164 5.31 -10.95 -12.81
CA GLU A 164 6.15 -10.75 -14.00
C GLU A 164 5.33 -10.28 -15.20
N GLU A 165 4.11 -10.81 -15.36
CA GLU A 165 3.21 -10.38 -16.45
C GLU A 165 2.73 -8.94 -16.26
N GLU A 166 2.33 -8.59 -15.05
CA GLU A 166 1.93 -7.22 -14.75
C GLU A 166 3.11 -6.24 -14.85
N LEU A 167 4.32 -6.66 -14.46
CA LEU A 167 5.51 -5.83 -14.57
C LEU A 167 5.82 -5.50 -16.04
N VAL A 168 5.75 -6.49 -16.93
CA VAL A 168 5.95 -6.28 -18.38
C VAL A 168 4.89 -5.32 -18.93
N GLU A 169 3.62 -5.48 -18.59
CA GLU A 169 2.54 -4.56 -19.00
C GLU A 169 2.81 -3.13 -18.51
N ASP A 170 3.24 -2.98 -17.27
CA ASP A 170 3.57 -1.69 -16.66
C ASP A 170 4.77 -1.03 -17.37
N VAL A 171 5.85 -1.78 -17.65
CA VAL A 171 7.02 -1.28 -18.38
C VAL A 171 6.67 -0.87 -19.82
N LEU A 172 5.89 -1.68 -20.53
CA LEU A 172 5.40 -1.33 -21.87
C LEU A 172 4.54 -0.07 -21.87
N SER A 173 3.74 0.13 -20.84
CA SER A 173 2.95 1.36 -20.66
C SER A 173 3.85 2.59 -20.49
N ILE A 174 4.91 2.49 -19.67
CA ILE A 174 5.90 3.56 -19.49
C ILE A 174 6.58 3.89 -20.81
N ILE A 175 7.09 2.86 -21.53
CA ILE A 175 7.77 3.04 -22.82
C ILE A 175 6.83 3.71 -23.81
N THR A 176 5.56 3.31 -23.86
CA THR A 176 4.56 3.89 -24.75
C THR A 176 4.36 5.38 -24.50
N VAL A 177 4.20 5.77 -23.23
CA VAL A 177 4.01 7.18 -22.85
C VAL A 177 5.29 7.99 -23.14
N PHE A 178 6.45 7.43 -22.83
CA PHE A 178 7.73 8.11 -22.98
C PHE A 178 8.08 8.32 -24.46
N SER A 179 7.96 7.29 -25.29
CA SER A 179 8.21 7.36 -26.72
C SER A 179 7.21 8.28 -27.45
N ALA A 180 5.95 8.30 -27.02
CA ALA A 180 4.96 9.23 -27.54
C ALA A 180 5.29 10.70 -27.22
N LYS A 181 5.84 10.98 -26.03
CA LYS A 181 6.30 12.33 -25.66
C LYS A 181 7.54 12.77 -26.45
N LEU A 182 8.48 11.86 -26.68
CA LEU A 182 9.75 12.17 -27.38
C LEU A 182 9.55 12.31 -28.89
N TYR A 183 8.78 11.43 -29.50
CA TYR A 183 8.69 11.32 -30.97
C TYR A 183 7.32 11.67 -31.52
N GLY A 184 6.35 11.95 -30.67
CA GLY A 184 4.95 12.12 -31.05
C GLY A 184 4.22 10.77 -31.23
N SER A 185 2.98 10.69 -30.75
CA SER A 185 2.18 9.46 -30.74
C SER A 185 1.92 8.81 -32.09
N ARG A 186 1.95 9.60 -33.17
CA ARG A 186 1.75 9.16 -34.58
C ARG A 186 3.05 8.88 -35.32
N SER A 187 4.20 9.12 -34.72
CA SER A 187 5.51 8.94 -35.35
C SER A 187 5.78 7.48 -35.66
N GLN A 188 6.42 7.21 -36.80
CA GLN A 188 6.89 5.87 -37.18
C GLN A 188 7.92 5.33 -36.17
N LYS A 189 8.79 6.21 -35.64
CA LYS A 189 9.77 5.84 -34.60
C LYS A 189 9.08 5.36 -33.32
N ASN A 190 8.01 6.02 -32.89
CA ASN A 190 7.22 5.60 -31.75
C ASN A 190 6.65 4.19 -31.92
N LYS A 191 6.09 3.89 -33.11
CA LYS A 191 5.56 2.57 -33.43
C LYS A 191 6.62 1.48 -33.39
N VAL A 192 7.79 1.75 -34.01
CA VAL A 192 8.93 0.82 -34.02
C VAL A 192 9.41 0.50 -32.61
N ILE A 193 9.62 1.52 -31.76
CA ILE A 193 10.07 1.33 -30.38
C ILE A 193 9.09 0.46 -29.59
N ILE A 194 7.80 0.71 -29.73
CA ILE A 194 6.77 -0.08 -29.04
C ILE A 194 6.75 -1.54 -29.52
N GLU A 195 6.84 -1.76 -30.84
CA GLU A 195 6.88 -3.12 -31.40
C GLU A 195 8.15 -3.89 -31.02
N GLU A 196 9.31 -3.26 -31.06
CA GLU A 196 10.57 -3.88 -30.65
C GLU A 196 10.56 -4.21 -29.17
N SER A 197 10.09 -3.30 -28.32
CA SER A 197 9.95 -3.56 -26.89
C SER A 197 9.02 -4.73 -26.61
N LYS A 198 7.87 -4.81 -27.29
CA LYS A 198 6.97 -5.94 -27.17
C LYS A 198 7.61 -7.26 -27.59
N LYS A 199 8.33 -7.28 -28.73
CA LYS A 199 9.01 -8.47 -29.20
C LYS A 199 10.06 -8.95 -28.20
N MET A 200 10.86 -8.05 -27.65
CA MET A 200 11.89 -8.37 -26.66
C MET A 200 11.29 -9.03 -25.43
N PHE A 201 10.30 -8.42 -24.80
CA PHE A 201 9.69 -8.96 -23.59
C PHE A 201 8.87 -10.25 -23.83
N LEU A 202 8.27 -10.43 -25.02
CA LEU A 202 7.54 -11.66 -25.35
C LEU A 202 8.46 -12.82 -25.75
N SER A 203 9.61 -12.55 -26.38
CA SER A 203 10.59 -13.59 -26.74
C SER A 203 11.32 -14.15 -25.51
N GLU A 204 11.65 -13.32 -24.54
CA GLU A 204 12.23 -13.79 -23.27
C GLU A 204 11.27 -14.74 -22.54
N LYS A 205 9.97 -14.42 -22.50
CA LYS A 205 8.96 -15.31 -21.92
C LYS A 205 8.86 -16.67 -22.60
N ALA A 206 9.01 -16.72 -23.93
CA ALA A 206 8.97 -17.98 -24.68
C ALA A 206 10.18 -18.85 -24.33
N ASN A 207 11.38 -18.25 -24.26
CA ASN A 207 12.63 -18.95 -23.93
C ASN A 207 12.62 -19.47 -22.48
N GLU A 208 12.15 -18.69 -21.52
CA GLU A 208 12.04 -19.14 -20.12
C GLU A 208 11.03 -20.29 -19.94
N ARG A 209 9.92 -20.29 -20.70
CA ARG A 209 8.95 -21.40 -20.68
C ARG A 209 9.55 -22.69 -21.23
N GLU A 210 10.34 -22.61 -22.30
CA GLU A 210 11.05 -23.77 -22.86
C GLU A 210 12.12 -24.33 -21.93
N GLU A 211 12.90 -23.49 -21.26
CA GLU A 211 13.91 -23.92 -20.30
C GLU A 211 13.31 -24.59 -19.06
N ARG A 212 12.21 -24.01 -18.52
CA ARG A 212 11.49 -24.61 -17.40
C ARG A 212 10.79 -25.91 -17.79
N GLY A 213 10.30 -26.06 -19.02
CA GLY A 213 9.77 -27.31 -19.58
C GLY A 213 10.82 -28.42 -19.67
N LYS A 214 12.05 -28.07 -20.06
CA LYS A 214 13.17 -29.01 -20.16
C LYS A 214 13.70 -29.46 -18.78
N THR A 215 13.65 -28.60 -17.78
CA THR A 215 14.08 -28.92 -16.40
C THR A 215 13.09 -29.85 -15.69
N ASN A 216 11.79 -29.67 -15.89
CA ASN A 216 10.77 -30.55 -15.34
C ASN A 216 10.75 -31.96 -16.00
N SER A 217 11.13 -32.05 -17.30
CA SER A 217 11.22 -33.35 -17.99
C SER A 217 12.40 -34.18 -17.55
N LYS A 218 13.47 -33.58 -17.01
CA LYS A 218 14.65 -34.30 -16.49
C LYS A 218 14.49 -34.80 -15.06
N ALA A 219 13.46 -34.38 -14.33
CA ALA A 219 13.22 -34.78 -12.93
C ALA A 219 12.38 -36.05 -12.78
N ILE A 220 11.92 -36.64 -13.89
CA ILE A 220 11.24 -37.96 -13.87
C ILE A 220 12.26 -39.04 -14.23
N LEU A 221 13.05 -39.48 -13.26
CA LEU A 221 13.87 -40.69 -13.35
C LEU A 221 13.05 -41.93 -12.94
N PRO A 222 13.20 -43.04 -13.67
CA PRO A 222 12.35 -44.19 -13.50
C PRO A 222 12.78 -45.07 -12.32
N GLY A 223 11.75 -45.52 -11.63
CA GLY A 223 11.61 -46.66 -10.79
C GLY A 223 12.77 -47.53 -10.35
N HIS A 224 12.95 -47.62 -9.05
CA HIS A 224 13.64 -48.72 -8.38
C HIS A 224 12.97 -50.07 -8.72
N ARG A 225 13.66 -50.86 -9.48
CA ARG A 225 13.40 -52.31 -9.55
C ARG A 225 13.68 -52.93 -8.17
N ARG A 226 12.66 -53.36 -7.47
CA ARG A 226 12.77 -54.30 -6.36
C ARG A 226 13.26 -55.64 -6.90
N LYS A 227 14.47 -56.04 -6.57
CA LYS A 227 14.88 -57.45 -6.64
C LYS A 227 14.22 -58.20 -5.47
N LYS A 228 13.48 -59.26 -5.80
CA LYS A 228 13.10 -60.27 -4.86
C LYS A 228 14.33 -61.15 -4.58
N LEU A 229 14.56 -61.44 -3.32
CA LEU A 229 15.11 -62.65 -2.74
C LEU A 229 14.30 -62.94 -1.48
#